data_b9b940e8e415e867fe9bd66c5c47efbb
#
_entry.id   b9b940e8e415e867fe9bd66c5c47efbb
#
_cell.length_a   1.000
_cell.length_b   1.000
_cell.length_c   1.000
_cell.angle_alpha   90.00
_cell.angle_beta   90.00
_cell.angle_gamma   90.00
#
_symmetry.space_group_name_H-M   'P 1'
#
loop_
_entity.id
_entity.type
_entity.pdbx_description
1 polymer ?
#
loop_
_entity_poly.entity_id
_entity_poly.type
_entity_poly.pdbx_seq_one_letter_code
_entity_poly.pdbx_strand_id
1 'polypeptide(L)'
;MANNSLVLTASNQLARWLMLDYDDQQKQKKVWETSQILPLSAWLKQVWLDTWPEKHLFSKLQSESLWEKIINSNSDSTKLSLLHRKAAATEAYQAYRLVLEYGLPTFKSDYQETLETISFYKWMQIYQTQLLKWNALDNGKLIDQVS
;
A
#
# COMPACT_ATOMS: atom_id res chain seq x y z
N MET A 1 -17.55 33.04 -5.04
CA MET A 1 -17.91 31.61 -4.92
C MET A 1 -16.67 30.81 -4.57
N ALA A 2 -16.67 30.13 -3.43
CA ALA A 2 -15.64 29.17 -3.11
C ALA A 2 -15.70 28.03 -4.13
N ASN A 3 -14.63 27.86 -4.89
CA ASN A 3 -14.52 26.75 -5.82
C ASN A 3 -14.17 25.51 -5.01
N ASN A 4 -15.20 24.77 -4.60
CA ASN A 4 -15.07 23.60 -3.72
C ASN A 4 -14.61 22.39 -4.54
N SER A 5 -13.52 22.56 -5.31
CA SER A 5 -12.97 21.49 -6.15
C SER A 5 -11.87 20.73 -5.42
N LEU A 6 -11.97 19.41 -5.42
CA LEU A 6 -10.93 18.51 -4.93
C LEU A 6 -9.96 18.21 -6.07
N VAL A 7 -8.66 18.43 -5.84
CA VAL A 7 -7.60 18.09 -6.80
C VAL A 7 -6.83 16.86 -6.28
N LEU A 8 -6.81 15.79 -7.07
CA LEU A 8 -6.05 14.58 -6.76
C LEU A 8 -4.76 14.54 -7.58
N THR A 9 -3.66 14.17 -6.93
CA THR A 9 -2.34 14.11 -7.54
C THR A 9 -1.74 12.70 -7.45
N ALA A 10 -0.80 12.40 -8.36
CA ALA A 10 -0.10 11.12 -8.37
C ALA A 10 0.96 11.00 -7.28
N SER A 11 1.43 12.10 -6.71
CA SER A 11 2.49 12.08 -5.69
C SER A 11 2.32 13.14 -4.61
N ASN A 12 2.94 12.89 -3.46
CA ASN A 12 2.99 13.86 -2.35
C ASN A 12 3.73 15.16 -2.74
N GLN A 13 4.79 15.04 -3.54
CA GLN A 13 5.57 16.19 -3.99
C GLN A 13 4.75 17.11 -4.86
N LEU A 14 4.00 16.55 -5.82
CA LEU A 14 3.11 17.33 -6.69
C LEU A 14 2.00 18.00 -5.89
N ALA A 15 1.38 17.31 -4.94
CA ALA A 15 0.36 17.88 -4.07
C ALA A 15 0.89 19.07 -3.29
N ARG A 16 2.08 18.95 -2.68
CA ARG A 16 2.73 20.02 -1.92
C ARG A 16 3.05 21.21 -2.81
N TRP A 17 3.59 20.97 -3.98
CA TRP A 17 3.92 22.06 -4.93
C TRP A 17 2.66 22.81 -5.37
N LEU A 18 1.59 22.11 -5.72
CA LEU A 18 0.32 22.74 -6.10
C LEU A 18 -0.32 23.51 -4.95
N MET A 19 -0.24 23.01 -3.71
CA MET A 19 -0.71 23.75 -2.54
C MET A 19 0.04 25.06 -2.33
N LEU A 20 1.37 25.03 -2.47
CA LEU A 20 2.21 26.22 -2.34
C LEU A 20 1.93 27.23 -3.46
N ASP A 21 1.76 26.75 -4.68
CA ASP A 21 1.41 27.59 -5.82
C ASP A 21 0.03 28.25 -5.65
N TYR A 22 -0.96 27.49 -5.19
CA TYR A 22 -2.29 28.02 -4.88
C TYR A 22 -2.23 29.10 -3.79
N ASP A 23 -1.54 28.83 -2.69
CA ASP A 23 -1.40 29.78 -1.59
C ASP A 23 -0.67 31.06 -2.04
N ASP A 24 0.34 30.92 -2.90
CA ASP A 24 1.05 32.05 -3.48
C ASP A 24 0.14 32.93 -4.35
N GLN A 25 -0.72 32.34 -5.15
CA GLN A 25 -1.72 33.04 -5.94
C GLN A 25 -2.77 33.78 -5.07
N GLN A 26 -3.02 33.28 -3.85
CA GLN A 26 -4.00 33.85 -2.93
C GLN A 26 -3.42 34.91 -1.98
N LYS A 27 -2.14 35.22 -2.03
CA LYS A 27 -1.43 36.14 -1.11
C LYS A 27 -2.03 37.55 -1.03
N GLN A 28 -2.69 38.00 -2.08
CA GLN A 28 -3.34 39.30 -2.11
C GLN A 28 -4.64 39.38 -1.30
N LYS A 29 -5.17 38.23 -0.91
CA LYS A 29 -6.36 38.12 -0.09
C LYS A 29 -5.97 38.03 1.38
N LYS A 30 -6.68 38.74 2.27
CA LYS A 30 -6.42 38.68 3.71
C LYS A 30 -6.77 37.30 4.32
N VAL A 31 -7.79 36.65 3.78
CA VAL A 31 -8.25 35.32 4.19
C VAL A 31 -8.66 34.54 2.94
N TRP A 32 -8.23 33.30 2.83
CA TRP A 32 -8.64 32.39 1.76
C TRP A 32 -8.87 30.99 2.31
N GLU A 33 -9.69 30.21 1.63
CA GLU A 33 -9.89 28.80 1.95
C GLU A 33 -8.68 27.97 1.51
N THR A 34 -8.28 27.04 2.36
CA THR A 34 -7.22 26.08 2.01
C THR A 34 -7.68 25.17 0.87
N SER A 35 -6.88 25.05 -0.16
CA SER A 35 -7.18 24.15 -1.27
C SER A 35 -7.16 22.69 -0.85
N GLN A 36 -8.09 21.90 -1.37
CA GLN A 36 -8.10 20.45 -1.21
C GLN A 36 -7.27 19.80 -2.31
N ILE A 37 -5.96 19.74 -2.10
CA ILE A 37 -5.03 19.09 -3.01
C ILE A 37 -4.39 17.92 -2.27
N LEU A 38 -4.71 16.69 -2.70
CA LEU A 38 -4.28 15.46 -2.03
C LEU A 38 -3.69 14.46 -3.04
N PRO A 39 -2.66 13.71 -2.65
CA PRO A 39 -2.28 12.52 -3.40
C PRO A 39 -3.45 11.53 -3.44
N LEU A 40 -3.58 10.82 -4.55
CA LEU A 40 -4.64 9.82 -4.72
C LEU A 40 -4.65 8.79 -3.58
N SER A 41 -3.47 8.33 -3.17
CA SER A 41 -3.34 7.37 -2.06
C SER A 41 -3.87 7.90 -0.72
N ALA A 42 -3.64 9.17 -0.42
CA ALA A 42 -4.14 9.80 0.80
C ALA A 42 -5.67 9.96 0.76
N TRP A 43 -6.23 10.35 -0.39
CA TRP A 43 -7.66 10.45 -0.59
C TRP A 43 -8.37 9.11 -0.46
N LEU A 44 -7.83 8.06 -1.10
CA LEU A 44 -8.36 6.70 -1.00
C LEU A 44 -8.39 6.21 0.45
N LYS A 45 -7.30 6.47 1.20
CA LYS A 45 -7.22 6.12 2.62
C LYS A 45 -8.28 6.84 3.44
N GLN A 46 -8.50 8.12 3.19
CA GLN A 46 -9.51 8.92 3.88
C GLN A 46 -10.92 8.39 3.60
N VAL A 47 -11.26 8.17 2.34
CA VAL A 47 -12.55 7.60 1.94
C VAL A 47 -12.78 6.23 2.59
N TRP A 48 -11.73 5.40 2.64
CA TRP A 48 -11.82 4.08 3.24
C TRP A 48 -12.08 4.16 4.75
N LEU A 49 -11.38 5.02 5.46
CA LEU A 49 -11.57 5.23 6.90
C LEU A 49 -12.98 5.73 7.22
N ASP A 50 -13.55 6.57 6.36
CA ASP A 50 -14.90 7.10 6.53
C ASP A 50 -15.98 6.05 6.24
N THR A 51 -15.68 5.09 5.37
CA THR A 51 -16.68 4.11 4.90
C THR A 51 -16.61 2.78 5.66
N TRP A 52 -15.41 2.30 6.00
CA TRP A 52 -15.18 0.99 6.63
C TRP A 52 -14.28 1.07 7.86
N PRO A 53 -14.72 1.74 8.95
CA PRO A 53 -13.87 1.92 10.14
C PRO A 53 -13.56 0.62 10.89
N GLU A 54 -14.30 -0.46 10.65
CA GLU A 54 -14.14 -1.74 11.35
C GLU A 54 -12.94 -2.57 10.85
N LYS A 55 -12.46 -2.32 9.64
CA LYS A 55 -11.29 -3.02 9.08
C LYS A 55 -10.00 -2.27 9.43
N HIS A 56 -8.97 -3.02 9.72
CA HIS A 56 -7.63 -2.46 9.95
C HIS A 56 -6.88 -2.29 8.63
N LEU A 57 -6.50 -1.07 8.31
CA LEU A 57 -5.66 -0.80 7.14
C LEU A 57 -4.19 -0.92 7.54
N PHE A 58 -3.48 -1.88 6.95
CA PHE A 58 -2.05 -2.05 7.18
C PHE A 58 -1.24 -0.97 6.46
N SER A 59 -0.33 -0.34 7.21
CA SER A 59 0.70 0.51 6.61
C SER A 59 1.74 -0.34 5.87
N LYS A 60 2.53 0.29 5.01
CA LYS A 60 3.65 -0.38 4.33
C LYS A 60 4.59 -1.06 5.33
N LEU A 61 4.92 -0.38 6.43
CA LEU A 61 5.82 -0.94 7.46
C LEU A 61 5.24 -2.16 8.15
N GLN A 62 3.95 -2.13 8.47
CA GLN A 62 3.25 -3.28 9.07
C GLN A 62 3.22 -4.47 8.11
N SER A 63 2.96 -4.24 6.83
CA SER A 63 2.98 -5.27 5.81
C SER A 63 4.37 -5.88 5.64
N GLU A 64 5.40 -5.09 5.52
CA GLU A 64 6.79 -5.56 5.41
C GLU A 64 7.22 -6.37 6.66
N SER A 65 6.83 -5.93 7.85
CA SER A 65 7.09 -6.65 9.11
C SER A 65 6.39 -8.00 9.14
N LEU A 66 5.18 -8.09 8.66
CA LEU A 66 4.45 -9.35 8.58
C LEU A 66 5.09 -10.30 7.56
N TRP A 67 5.50 -9.79 6.40
CA TRP A 67 6.24 -10.58 5.41
C TRP A 67 7.55 -11.12 5.97
N GLU A 68 8.29 -10.32 6.72
CA GLU A 68 9.51 -10.75 7.40
C GLU A 68 9.23 -11.90 8.38
N LYS A 69 8.18 -11.81 9.18
CA LYS A 69 7.76 -12.89 10.09
C LYS A 69 7.39 -14.16 9.34
N ILE A 70 6.67 -14.06 8.25
CA ILE A 70 6.26 -15.19 7.42
C ILE A 70 7.48 -15.88 6.83
N ILE A 71 8.42 -15.14 6.29
CA ILE A 71 9.66 -15.66 5.71
C ILE A 71 10.49 -16.34 6.80
N ASN A 72 10.64 -15.73 7.97
CA ASN A 72 11.39 -16.30 9.08
C ASN A 72 10.81 -17.61 9.59
N SER A 73 9.48 -17.72 9.63
CA SER A 73 8.79 -18.91 10.11
C SER A 73 8.77 -20.07 9.10
N ASN A 74 8.92 -19.77 7.81
CA ASN A 74 8.76 -20.75 6.73
C ASN A 74 10.05 -20.99 5.92
N SER A 75 11.14 -20.31 6.24
CA SER A 75 12.45 -20.55 5.65
C SER A 75 13.28 -21.45 6.55
N ASP A 76 14.11 -22.29 5.96
CA ASP A 76 15.18 -22.97 6.68
C ASP A 76 16.09 -21.92 7.32
N SER A 77 15.96 -21.74 8.62
CA SER A 77 16.53 -20.66 9.42
C SER A 77 18.08 -20.64 9.42
N THR A 78 18.70 -21.66 8.87
CA THR A 78 20.17 -21.82 8.87
C THR A 78 20.89 -21.17 7.71
N LYS A 79 20.18 -20.74 6.66
CA LYS A 79 20.82 -20.31 5.40
C LYS A 79 20.78 -18.81 5.13
N LEU A 80 19.92 -18.02 5.80
CA LEU A 80 19.77 -16.60 5.56
C LEU A 80 20.13 -15.78 6.81
N SER A 81 21.03 -14.81 6.67
CA SER A 81 21.29 -13.84 7.73
C SER A 81 20.08 -12.93 7.96
N LEU A 82 19.96 -12.31 9.15
CA LEU A 82 18.87 -11.39 9.47
C LEU A 82 18.73 -10.25 8.46
N LEU A 83 19.84 -9.76 7.95
CA LEU A 83 19.85 -8.69 6.95
C LEU A 83 19.23 -9.16 5.62
N HIS A 84 19.57 -10.37 5.18
CA HIS A 84 19.00 -10.96 3.96
C HIS A 84 17.52 -11.24 4.08
N ARG A 85 17.04 -11.62 5.27
CA ARG A 85 15.60 -11.86 5.51
C ARG A 85 14.78 -10.58 5.39
N LYS A 86 15.28 -9.48 5.93
CA LYS A 86 14.61 -8.19 5.82
C LYS A 86 14.58 -7.69 4.38
N ALA A 87 15.68 -7.82 3.65
CA ALA A 87 15.73 -7.49 2.23
C ALA A 87 14.77 -8.36 1.40
N ALA A 88 14.76 -9.67 1.66
CA ALA A 88 13.84 -10.60 1.02
C ALA A 88 12.37 -10.27 1.30
N ALA A 89 12.04 -9.86 2.52
CA ALA A 89 10.70 -9.43 2.89
C ALA A 89 10.27 -8.18 2.12
N THR A 90 11.14 -7.20 1.99
CA THR A 90 10.88 -5.97 1.24
C THR A 90 10.64 -6.28 -0.24
N GLU A 91 11.49 -7.10 -0.85
CA GLU A 91 11.36 -7.51 -2.25
C GLU A 91 10.08 -8.34 -2.49
N ALA A 92 9.79 -9.29 -1.61
CA ALA A 92 8.58 -10.11 -1.71
C ALA A 92 7.31 -9.26 -1.57
N TYR A 93 7.29 -8.31 -0.67
CA TYR A 93 6.16 -7.40 -0.53
C TYR A 93 6.00 -6.49 -1.76
N GLN A 94 7.08 -5.98 -2.32
CA GLN A 94 7.05 -5.22 -3.56
C GLN A 94 6.50 -6.06 -4.73
N ALA A 95 6.94 -7.31 -4.85
CA ALA A 95 6.40 -8.23 -5.85
C ALA A 95 4.90 -8.48 -5.66
N TYR A 96 4.46 -8.65 -4.41
CA TYR A 96 3.04 -8.77 -4.09
C TYR A 96 2.24 -7.53 -4.48
N ARG A 97 2.78 -6.33 -4.25
CA ARG A 97 2.16 -5.08 -4.68
C ARG A 97 1.97 -5.02 -6.20
N LEU A 98 2.95 -5.48 -6.95
CA LEU A 98 2.84 -5.57 -8.42
C LEU A 98 1.77 -6.58 -8.85
N VAL A 99 1.67 -7.73 -8.17
CA VAL A 99 0.59 -8.71 -8.43
C VAL A 99 -0.78 -8.06 -8.26
N LEU A 100 -0.98 -7.27 -7.21
CA LEU A 100 -2.24 -6.57 -6.97
C LEU A 100 -2.49 -5.46 -8.00
N GLU A 101 -1.48 -4.65 -8.28
CA GLU A 101 -1.58 -3.49 -9.17
C GLU A 101 -1.91 -3.89 -10.61
N TYR A 102 -1.29 -4.95 -11.10
CA TYR A 102 -1.51 -5.45 -12.46
C TYR A 102 -2.58 -6.54 -12.57
N GLY A 103 -3.23 -6.90 -11.47
CA GLY A 103 -4.24 -7.95 -11.46
C GLY A 103 -3.71 -9.30 -11.95
N LEU A 104 -2.46 -9.62 -11.63
CA LEU A 104 -1.83 -10.85 -12.09
C LEU A 104 -2.51 -12.09 -11.49
N PRO A 105 -2.52 -13.21 -12.22
CA PRO A 105 -3.13 -14.43 -11.71
C PRO A 105 -2.44 -14.93 -10.43
N THR A 106 -3.25 -15.46 -9.52
CA THR A 106 -2.78 -16.01 -8.23
C THR A 106 -2.99 -17.51 -8.12
N PHE A 107 -3.05 -18.20 -9.26
CA PHE A 107 -3.17 -19.64 -9.27
C PHE A 107 -1.82 -20.30 -9.01
N LYS A 108 -1.85 -21.38 -8.21
CA LYS A 108 -0.64 -22.13 -7.85
C LYS A 108 0.18 -22.56 -9.07
N SER A 109 -0.48 -22.93 -10.17
CA SER A 109 0.18 -23.36 -11.41
C SER A 109 1.11 -22.31 -12.01
N ASP A 110 0.82 -21.02 -11.79
CA ASP A 110 1.58 -19.92 -12.36
C ASP A 110 2.91 -19.66 -11.64
N TYR A 111 3.10 -20.28 -10.48
CA TYR A 111 4.26 -20.08 -9.60
C TYR A 111 5.07 -21.36 -9.36
N GLN A 112 5.01 -22.32 -10.27
CA GLN A 112 5.69 -23.63 -10.09
C GLN A 112 7.01 -23.76 -10.85
N GLU A 113 7.46 -22.72 -11.53
CA GLU A 113 8.64 -22.81 -12.40
C GLU A 113 9.97 -22.84 -11.63
N THR A 114 10.08 -22.10 -10.54
CA THR A 114 11.31 -22.02 -9.74
C THR A 114 11.03 -22.16 -8.25
N LEU A 115 12.08 -22.46 -7.47
CA LEU A 115 11.95 -22.53 -6.00
C LEU A 115 11.54 -21.18 -5.41
N GLU A 116 12.03 -20.08 -5.98
CA GLU A 116 11.70 -18.72 -5.55
C GLU A 116 10.20 -18.43 -5.76
N THR A 117 9.66 -18.78 -6.93
CA THR A 117 8.23 -18.54 -7.21
C THR A 117 7.33 -19.42 -6.37
N ILE A 118 7.72 -20.66 -6.10
CA ILE A 118 6.99 -21.58 -5.20
C ILE A 118 6.97 -21.00 -3.79
N SER A 119 8.11 -20.56 -3.29
CA SER A 119 8.23 -19.94 -1.96
C SER A 119 7.41 -18.65 -1.86
N PHE A 120 7.50 -17.80 -2.88
CA PHE A 120 6.73 -16.55 -2.95
C PHE A 120 5.22 -16.82 -2.90
N TYR A 121 4.74 -17.78 -3.68
CA TYR A 121 3.32 -18.17 -3.68
C TYR A 121 2.88 -18.61 -2.29
N LYS A 122 3.68 -19.47 -1.62
CA LYS A 122 3.39 -19.94 -0.27
C LYS A 122 3.30 -18.80 0.73
N TRP A 123 4.26 -17.89 0.71
CA TRP A 123 4.27 -16.71 1.59
C TRP A 123 3.07 -15.79 1.31
N MET A 124 2.73 -15.59 0.04
CA MET A 124 1.57 -14.80 -0.36
C MET A 124 0.26 -15.37 0.19
N GLN A 125 0.09 -16.70 0.12
CA GLN A 125 -1.09 -17.36 0.67
C GLN A 125 -1.18 -17.21 2.20
N ILE A 126 -0.06 -17.36 2.90
CA ILE A 126 0.00 -17.18 4.36
C ILE A 126 -0.32 -15.71 4.71
N TYR A 127 0.23 -14.75 3.98
CA TYR A 127 -0.02 -13.33 4.18
C TYR A 127 -1.50 -12.99 4.01
N GLN A 128 -2.12 -13.43 2.93
CA GLN A 128 -3.54 -13.21 2.68
C GLN A 128 -4.42 -13.85 3.76
N THR A 129 -4.08 -15.04 4.22
CA THR A 129 -4.80 -15.75 5.30
C THR A 129 -4.69 -14.98 6.61
N GLN A 130 -3.53 -14.44 6.95
CA GLN A 130 -3.34 -13.62 8.15
C GLN A 130 -4.13 -12.32 8.10
N LEU A 131 -4.17 -11.65 6.96
CA LEU A 131 -4.98 -10.45 6.77
C LEU A 131 -6.47 -10.74 6.99
N LEU A 132 -6.97 -11.83 6.45
CA LEU A 132 -8.36 -12.25 6.66
C LEU A 132 -8.66 -12.54 8.13
N LYS A 133 -7.74 -13.25 8.81
CA LYS A 133 -7.87 -13.59 10.22
C LYS A 133 -7.95 -12.36 11.11
N TRP A 134 -7.20 -11.31 10.79
CA TRP A 134 -7.16 -10.07 11.57
C TRP A 134 -8.14 -9.00 11.07
N ASN A 135 -9.00 -9.33 10.10
CA ASN A 135 -9.87 -8.37 9.44
C ASN A 135 -9.10 -7.13 8.96
N ALA A 136 -7.95 -7.36 8.36
CA ALA A 136 -7.04 -6.33 7.89
C ALA A 136 -7.03 -6.25 6.36
N LEU A 137 -6.70 -5.09 5.84
CA LEU A 137 -6.59 -4.83 4.41
C LEU A 137 -5.19 -4.32 4.09
N ASP A 138 -4.57 -4.90 3.07
CA ASP A 138 -3.35 -4.37 2.50
C ASP A 138 -3.62 -3.04 1.79
N ASN A 139 -2.73 -2.07 1.96
CA ASN A 139 -2.86 -0.75 1.34
C ASN A 139 -2.92 -0.83 -0.20
N GLY A 140 -2.33 -1.87 -0.80
CA GLY A 140 -2.39 -2.11 -2.24
C GLY A 140 -3.78 -2.49 -2.76
N LYS A 141 -4.65 -3.03 -1.91
CA LYS A 141 -6.05 -3.38 -2.25
C LYS A 141 -7.05 -2.24 -2.06
N LEU A 142 -6.60 -1.09 -1.63
CA LEU A 142 -7.49 0.01 -1.26
C LEU A 142 -8.35 0.50 -2.44
N ILE A 143 -7.79 0.53 -3.63
CA ILE A 143 -8.49 0.93 -4.86
C ILE A 143 -9.68 0.01 -5.13
N ASP A 144 -9.48 -1.30 -5.01
CA ASP A 144 -10.53 -2.29 -5.29
C ASP A 144 -11.68 -2.21 -4.30
N GLN A 145 -11.39 -1.82 -3.06
CA GLN A 145 -12.42 -1.72 -2.02
C GLN A 145 -13.20 -0.41 -2.07
N VAL A 146 -12.60 0.66 -2.58
CA VAL A 146 -13.22 1.99 -2.65
C VAL A 146 -13.98 2.19 -3.96
N SER A 147 -13.57 1.51 -5.02
CA SER A 147 -14.28 1.53 -6.30
C SER A 147 -15.53 0.63 -6.27
#